data_0959e2121c06e0abbcb8891c9579f347
#
_entry.id   0959e2121c06e0abbcb8891c9579f347
#
_cell.length_a   1.000
_cell.length_b   1.000
_cell.length_c   1.000
_cell.angle_alpha   90.00
_cell.angle_beta   90.00
_cell.angle_gamma   90.00
#
_symmetry.space_group_name_H-M   'P 1'
#
loop_
_entity.id
_entity.type
_entity.pdbx_description
1 polymer ?
#
loop_
_entity_poly.entity_id
_entity_poly.type
_entity_poly.pdbx_seq_one_letter_code
_entity_poly.pdbx_strand_id
1 'polypeptide(L)'
;MLSLYVMKKLAVILTILVTAACATRERTLFVGTYSDGFYAIDYPSGEVIGKAQMPNPSFMAINGSRIYAVSEMAGETASVWAWKYTGNGFEYINKRPSGIPGKCEDPCHAATDGHTLAVSNYSGGSLALFRIADTGAIGPMDSLIISSASGPDLSRQGQPHVHCAAFTPEGKHLLFSEFSADEIGALDIVGRISNYHTAASLPDGFGPRHLLFDNSGKHFYVIGELSGDIAAFNYDNGRLSPLQIIKADEADARGAADIHFSPDGKFLYASLRLVNDGISIFSVASDGTLTKIGYQHTGPHPRNFLVTDDEVFVACRDNDSVEIYSRNARTGLLSDTGRRISVPKPVFLAFR
;
A
#
# COMPACT_ATOMS: atom_id res chain seq x y z
N MET A 1 87.43 11.98 -10.58
CA MET A 1 86.56 11.91 -11.77
C MET A 1 85.32 11.25 -11.37
N LEU A 2 84.20 12.00 -11.27
CA LEU A 2 82.92 11.59 -10.68
C LEU A 2 82.10 10.80 -11.66
N SER A 3 81.68 9.62 -11.23
CA SER A 3 80.66 8.80 -11.91
C SER A 3 79.28 9.18 -11.36
N LEU A 4 78.41 9.70 -12.19
CA LEU A 4 77.00 9.99 -11.85
C LEU A 4 76.19 8.69 -11.92
N TYR A 5 75.70 8.28 -10.78
CA TYR A 5 74.75 7.17 -10.68
C TYR A 5 73.30 7.74 -10.78
N VAL A 6 72.67 7.44 -11.91
CA VAL A 6 71.26 7.85 -12.14
C VAL A 6 70.38 6.75 -11.52
N MET A 7 69.77 7.06 -10.39
CA MET A 7 68.73 6.25 -9.81
C MET A 7 67.36 6.52 -10.51
N LYS A 8 66.93 5.59 -11.32
CA LYS A 8 65.55 5.56 -11.83
C LYS A 8 64.59 5.12 -10.70
N LYS A 9 63.80 6.07 -10.18
CA LYS A 9 62.68 5.74 -9.32
C LYS A 9 61.52 5.24 -10.20
N LEU A 10 61.22 3.98 -10.11
CA LEU A 10 60.00 3.38 -10.66
C LEU A 10 58.85 3.70 -9.69
N ALA A 11 58.00 4.63 -10.09
CA ALA A 11 56.75 4.91 -9.39
C ALA A 11 55.73 3.85 -9.80
N VAL A 12 55.47 2.90 -8.91
CA VAL A 12 54.35 1.96 -9.02
C VAL A 12 53.10 2.71 -8.61
N ILE A 13 52.30 3.09 -9.57
CA ILE A 13 50.95 3.64 -9.32
C ILE A 13 50.05 2.42 -9.01
N LEU A 14 49.82 2.18 -7.74
CA LEU A 14 48.81 1.22 -7.28
C LEU A 14 47.43 1.87 -7.48
N THR A 15 46.77 1.54 -8.57
CA THR A 15 45.36 1.91 -8.79
C THR A 15 44.47 1.04 -7.92
N ILE A 16 44.11 1.56 -6.75
CA ILE A 16 43.08 0.91 -5.92
C ILE A 16 41.75 1.14 -6.63
N LEU A 17 41.26 0.13 -7.36
CA LEU A 17 39.86 0.05 -7.73
C LEU A 17 39.04 -0.12 -6.45
N VAL A 18 38.52 0.99 -5.92
CA VAL A 18 37.45 0.96 -4.94
C VAL A 18 36.18 0.55 -5.72
N THR A 19 35.93 -0.74 -5.82
CA THR A 19 34.59 -1.21 -6.13
C THR A 19 33.72 -0.81 -4.93
N ALA A 20 32.99 0.29 -5.08
CA ALA A 20 31.87 0.57 -4.20
C ALA A 20 30.86 -0.58 -4.40
N ALA A 21 31.04 -1.66 -3.66
CA ALA A 21 29.97 -2.60 -3.43
C ALA A 21 28.88 -1.78 -2.76
N CYS A 22 27.84 -1.46 -3.51
CA CYS A 22 26.59 -0.98 -2.94
C CYS A 22 26.16 -2.09 -1.99
N ALA A 23 26.47 -1.96 -0.69
CA ALA A 23 26.03 -2.89 0.32
C ALA A 23 24.50 -2.83 0.28
N THR A 24 23.89 -3.80 -0.35
CA THR A 24 22.44 -3.98 -0.31
C THR A 24 22.09 -4.13 1.17
N ARG A 25 21.43 -3.11 1.70
CA ARG A 25 21.04 -3.08 3.10
C ARG A 25 20.06 -4.24 3.30
N GLU A 26 20.42 -5.20 4.13
CA GLU A 26 19.52 -6.28 4.52
C GLU A 26 18.22 -5.67 5.03
N ARG A 27 17.11 -6.01 4.38
CA ARG A 27 15.76 -5.53 4.69
C ARG A 27 14.82 -6.72 4.77
N THR A 28 13.88 -6.66 5.68
CA THR A 28 12.82 -7.68 5.74
C THR A 28 11.63 -7.23 4.92
N LEU A 29 11.31 -8.00 3.87
CA LEU A 29 10.09 -7.84 3.09
C LEU A 29 8.97 -8.66 3.72
N PHE A 30 7.91 -7.99 4.17
CA PHE A 30 6.67 -8.63 4.57
C PHE A 30 5.76 -8.82 3.37
N VAL A 31 5.22 -10.03 3.21
CA VAL A 31 4.33 -10.40 2.11
C VAL A 31 3.02 -10.96 2.65
N GLY A 32 1.94 -10.23 2.46
CA GLY A 32 0.57 -10.70 2.73
C GLY A 32 0.02 -11.49 1.54
N THR A 33 -0.83 -12.48 1.80
CA THR A 33 -1.26 -13.43 0.77
C THR A 33 -2.75 -13.78 0.85
N TYR A 34 -3.29 -14.29 -0.24
CA TYR A 34 -4.55 -15.03 -0.25
C TYR A 34 -4.29 -16.53 -0.07
N SER A 35 -3.60 -16.86 1.02
CA SER A 35 -3.28 -18.25 1.40
C SER A 35 -3.39 -18.43 2.92
N ASP A 36 -2.64 -19.39 3.48
CA ASP A 36 -2.68 -19.79 4.88
C ASP A 36 -1.72 -18.99 5.79
N GLY A 37 -1.12 -17.89 5.30
CA GLY A 37 -0.22 -17.08 6.12
C GLY A 37 0.42 -15.92 5.39
N PHE A 38 1.08 -15.03 6.14
CA PHE A 38 1.96 -14.01 5.62
C PHE A 38 3.42 -14.32 5.98
N TYR A 39 4.34 -13.74 5.23
CA TYR A 39 5.75 -14.13 5.25
C TYR A 39 6.65 -12.94 5.60
N ALA A 40 7.76 -13.22 6.30
CA ALA A 40 8.93 -12.37 6.38
C ALA A 40 10.02 -12.97 5.48
N ILE A 41 10.52 -12.19 4.56
CA ILE A 41 11.51 -12.60 3.57
C ILE A 41 12.74 -11.70 3.72
N ASP A 42 13.91 -12.31 3.83
CA ASP A 42 15.17 -11.58 3.78
C ASP A 42 15.41 -11.06 2.37
N TYR A 43 15.71 -9.77 2.24
CA TYR A 43 16.05 -9.16 0.97
C TYR A 43 17.47 -8.60 1.02
N PRO A 44 18.36 -8.95 0.06
CA PRO A 44 18.05 -9.44 -1.30
C PRO A 44 18.09 -10.97 -1.50
N SER A 45 18.32 -11.79 -0.49
CA SER A 45 18.49 -13.25 -0.68
C SER A 45 17.21 -13.94 -1.19
N GLY A 46 16.03 -13.41 -0.85
CA GLY A 46 14.73 -14.01 -1.14
C GLY A 46 14.38 -15.19 -0.22
N GLU A 47 15.16 -15.43 0.84
CA GLU A 47 14.93 -16.50 1.80
C GLU A 47 13.77 -16.17 2.73
N VAL A 48 12.87 -17.13 2.94
CA VAL A 48 11.78 -17.01 3.93
C VAL A 48 12.37 -17.20 5.33
N ILE A 49 12.39 -16.13 6.12
CA ILE A 49 12.90 -16.10 7.50
C ILE A 49 11.80 -16.21 8.56
N GLY A 50 10.53 -16.15 8.16
CA GLY A 50 9.40 -16.31 9.07
C GLY A 50 8.07 -16.44 8.34
N LYS A 51 7.13 -17.18 8.97
CA LYS A 51 5.73 -17.30 8.52
C LYS A 51 4.81 -17.17 9.71
N ALA A 52 3.79 -16.30 9.60
CA ALA A 52 2.67 -16.24 10.54
C ALA A 52 1.46 -16.94 9.92
N GLN A 53 0.96 -17.96 10.60
CA GLN A 53 -0.15 -18.75 10.07
C GLN A 53 -1.49 -18.12 10.42
N MET A 54 -2.23 -17.71 9.40
CA MET A 54 -3.61 -17.20 9.50
C MET A 54 -4.27 -17.25 8.11
N PRO A 55 -5.61 -17.36 8.02
CA PRO A 55 -6.28 -17.44 6.73
C PRO A 55 -6.33 -16.07 6.03
N ASN A 56 -5.99 -16.06 4.74
CA ASN A 56 -6.09 -14.91 3.84
C ASN A 56 -5.62 -13.56 4.43
N PRO A 57 -4.34 -13.44 4.89
CA PRO A 57 -3.79 -12.16 5.37
C PRO A 57 -3.53 -11.20 4.21
N SER A 58 -4.59 -10.60 3.69
CA SER A 58 -4.54 -9.85 2.43
C SER A 58 -4.00 -8.43 2.56
N PHE A 59 -4.04 -7.85 3.77
CA PHE A 59 -3.52 -6.52 4.05
C PHE A 59 -3.03 -6.39 5.48
N MET A 60 -2.04 -5.52 5.70
CA MET A 60 -1.44 -5.32 7.02
C MET A 60 -1.17 -3.83 7.30
N ALA A 61 -1.49 -3.39 8.52
CA ALA A 61 -0.97 -2.15 9.07
C ALA A 61 0.24 -2.46 9.95
N ILE A 62 1.35 -1.74 9.74
CA ILE A 62 2.61 -1.99 10.43
C ILE A 62 3.00 -0.77 11.26
N ASN A 63 3.29 -0.99 12.54
CA ASN A 63 3.80 0.04 13.46
C ASN A 63 5.01 -0.50 14.22
N GLY A 64 6.21 -0.19 13.74
CA GLY A 64 7.47 -0.73 14.26
C GLY A 64 7.55 -2.25 14.12
N SER A 65 7.56 -2.96 15.24
CA SER A 65 7.53 -4.45 15.24
C SER A 65 6.11 -5.02 15.32
N ARG A 66 5.08 -4.19 15.46
CA ARG A 66 3.68 -4.63 15.57
C ARG A 66 3.04 -4.67 14.19
N ILE A 67 2.30 -5.74 13.93
CA ILE A 67 1.64 -5.99 12.64
C ILE A 67 0.18 -6.31 12.94
N TYR A 68 -0.73 -5.59 12.28
CA TYR A 68 -2.17 -5.79 12.35
C TYR A 68 -2.63 -6.29 10.99
N ALA A 69 -2.85 -7.59 10.87
CA ALA A 69 -3.22 -8.23 9.61
C ALA A 69 -4.71 -8.54 9.58
N VAL A 70 -5.39 -8.17 8.51
CA VAL A 70 -6.77 -8.60 8.27
C VAL A 70 -6.79 -10.04 7.79
N SER A 71 -7.81 -10.79 8.20
CA SER A 71 -8.15 -12.10 7.65
C SER A 71 -9.37 -11.90 6.75
N GLU A 72 -9.12 -11.70 5.44
CA GLU A 72 -10.15 -11.39 4.44
C GLU A 72 -11.00 -12.64 4.17
N MET A 73 -11.98 -12.82 5.03
CA MET A 73 -12.89 -13.97 5.08
C MET A 73 -14.32 -13.50 5.24
N ALA A 74 -15.26 -14.37 4.90
CA ALA A 74 -16.69 -14.11 5.10
C ALA A 74 -17.17 -14.51 6.51
N GLY A 75 -18.27 -13.89 6.95
CA GLY A 75 -18.99 -14.25 8.16
C GLY A 75 -18.17 -14.13 9.45
N GLU A 76 -18.37 -15.06 10.38
CA GLU A 76 -17.74 -15.03 11.71
C GLU A 76 -16.22 -15.28 11.69
N THR A 77 -15.66 -15.72 10.56
CA THR A 77 -14.22 -15.93 10.40
C THR A 77 -13.47 -14.63 10.03
N ALA A 78 -14.18 -13.62 9.57
CA ALA A 78 -13.66 -12.29 9.27
C ALA A 78 -13.10 -11.64 10.53
N SER A 79 -11.82 -11.30 10.51
CA SER A 79 -11.11 -10.86 11.73
C SER A 79 -9.89 -10.02 11.42
N VAL A 80 -9.39 -9.33 12.44
CA VAL A 80 -8.08 -8.67 12.42
C VAL A 80 -7.22 -9.24 13.55
N TRP A 81 -5.95 -9.54 13.23
CA TRP A 81 -5.01 -10.22 14.10
C TRP A 81 -3.81 -9.31 14.42
N ALA A 82 -3.42 -9.27 15.67
CA ALA A 82 -2.21 -8.59 16.11
C ALA A 82 -1.06 -9.58 16.27
N TRP A 83 0.09 -9.20 15.72
CA TRP A 83 1.33 -9.95 15.75
C TRP A 83 2.50 -9.04 16.13
N LYS A 84 3.56 -9.62 16.66
CA LYS A 84 4.85 -8.96 16.86
C LYS A 84 5.92 -9.68 16.07
N TYR A 85 6.63 -8.95 15.22
CA TYR A 85 7.81 -9.46 14.53
C TYR A 85 9.02 -9.45 15.48
N THR A 86 9.71 -10.58 15.57
CA THR A 86 10.83 -10.81 16.50
C THR A 86 12.21 -10.73 15.86
N GLY A 87 12.29 -10.48 14.54
CA GLY A 87 13.53 -10.49 13.76
C GLY A 87 13.72 -11.76 12.92
N ASN A 88 13.19 -12.88 13.40
CA ASN A 88 13.27 -14.18 12.72
C ASN A 88 11.94 -14.97 12.73
N GLY A 89 10.84 -14.31 13.06
CA GLY A 89 9.52 -14.92 13.11
C GLY A 89 8.48 -13.99 13.71
N PHE A 90 7.32 -14.53 14.05
CA PHE A 90 6.19 -13.77 14.53
C PHE A 90 5.63 -14.38 15.81
N GLU A 91 5.34 -13.53 16.79
CA GLU A 91 4.61 -13.86 18.02
C GLU A 91 3.17 -13.39 17.88
N TYR A 92 2.21 -14.29 18.09
CA TYR A 92 0.79 -13.96 18.13
C TYR A 92 0.47 -13.19 19.41
N ILE A 93 -0.26 -12.07 19.28
CA ILE A 93 -0.71 -11.27 20.42
C ILE A 93 -2.19 -11.59 20.70
N ASN A 94 -3.08 -11.20 19.81
CA ASN A 94 -4.52 -11.50 19.93
C ASN A 94 -5.23 -11.27 18.57
N LYS A 95 -6.53 -11.58 18.53
CA LYS A 95 -7.40 -11.25 17.40
C LYS A 95 -8.75 -10.71 17.86
N ARG A 96 -9.43 -10.01 16.96
CA ARG A 96 -10.81 -9.54 17.11
C ARG A 96 -11.60 -9.81 15.83
N PRO A 97 -12.93 -10.04 15.92
CA PRO A 97 -13.80 -9.91 14.75
C PRO A 97 -13.61 -8.52 14.13
N SER A 98 -13.61 -8.43 12.81
CA SER A 98 -13.42 -7.16 12.10
C SER A 98 -14.63 -6.21 12.15
N GLY A 99 -15.74 -6.65 12.72
CA GLY A 99 -16.98 -5.90 12.90
C GLY A 99 -18.02 -6.73 13.65
N ILE A 100 -19.30 -6.46 13.41
CA ILE A 100 -20.42 -7.26 13.92
C ILE A 100 -20.95 -8.20 12.82
N PRO A 101 -21.69 -9.28 13.16
CA PRO A 101 -22.25 -10.19 12.18
C PRO A 101 -23.00 -9.49 11.04
N GLY A 102 -22.74 -9.88 9.80
CA GLY A 102 -23.30 -9.27 8.58
C GLY A 102 -22.73 -7.89 8.21
N LYS A 103 -21.77 -7.35 9.00
CA LYS A 103 -21.09 -6.08 8.75
C LYS A 103 -19.55 -6.18 8.87
N CYS A 104 -19.02 -7.40 9.01
CA CYS A 104 -17.59 -7.66 9.17
C CYS A 104 -16.97 -8.40 7.97
N GLU A 105 -17.73 -8.64 6.89
CA GLU A 105 -17.30 -9.52 5.81
C GLU A 105 -16.23 -8.90 4.92
N ASP A 106 -15.25 -9.72 4.54
CA ASP A 106 -14.13 -9.41 3.67
C ASP A 106 -13.35 -8.15 4.13
N PRO A 107 -12.76 -8.16 5.35
CA PRO A 107 -11.89 -7.08 5.77
C PRO A 107 -10.67 -7.02 4.85
N CYS A 108 -10.56 -5.95 4.04
CA CYS A 108 -9.61 -5.86 2.94
C CYS A 108 -8.50 -4.83 3.16
N HIS A 109 -8.60 -4.00 4.21
CA HIS A 109 -7.62 -2.97 4.51
C HIS A 109 -7.54 -2.70 6.01
N ALA A 110 -6.33 -2.36 6.47
CA ALA A 110 -6.08 -1.89 7.83
C ALA A 110 -5.17 -0.66 7.81
N ALA A 111 -5.44 0.31 8.67
CA ALA A 111 -4.60 1.48 8.89
C ALA A 111 -4.44 1.76 10.39
N THR A 112 -3.31 2.32 10.81
CA THR A 112 -3.08 2.69 12.22
C THR A 112 -2.23 3.94 12.37
N ASP A 113 -2.56 4.75 13.37
CA ASP A 113 -1.73 5.86 13.88
C ASP A 113 -0.88 5.46 15.10
N GLY A 114 -0.92 4.17 15.48
CA GLY A 114 -0.25 3.61 16.66
C GLY A 114 -1.14 3.52 17.90
N HIS A 115 -2.27 4.22 17.94
CA HIS A 115 -3.25 4.22 19.04
C HIS A 115 -4.61 3.67 18.61
N THR A 116 -4.99 3.96 17.39
CA THR A 116 -6.22 3.51 16.75
C THR A 116 -5.89 2.58 15.59
N LEU A 117 -6.66 1.51 15.45
CA LEU A 117 -6.64 0.62 14.29
C LEU A 117 -7.98 0.76 13.57
N ALA A 118 -7.94 1.14 12.30
CA ALA A 118 -9.08 1.20 11.41
C ALA A 118 -9.06 -0.04 10.50
N VAL A 119 -10.20 -0.72 10.34
CA VAL A 119 -10.37 -1.92 9.51
C VAL A 119 -11.54 -1.70 8.57
N SER A 120 -11.28 -1.71 7.27
CA SER A 120 -12.31 -1.59 6.23
C SER A 120 -12.83 -2.97 5.84
N ASN A 121 -14.15 -3.17 5.97
CA ASN A 121 -14.85 -4.40 5.62
C ASN A 121 -15.56 -4.20 4.27
N TYR A 122 -15.03 -4.79 3.21
CA TYR A 122 -15.52 -4.55 1.85
C TYR A 122 -16.96 -5.03 1.68
N SER A 123 -17.20 -6.34 1.77
CA SER A 123 -18.56 -6.90 1.62
C SER A 123 -19.47 -6.59 2.81
N GLY A 124 -18.89 -6.33 3.99
CA GLY A 124 -19.64 -5.88 5.16
C GLY A 124 -20.13 -4.43 5.05
N GLY A 125 -19.56 -3.63 4.13
CA GLY A 125 -19.90 -2.23 3.93
C GLY A 125 -19.69 -1.39 5.20
N SER A 126 -18.59 -1.61 5.92
CA SER A 126 -18.36 -0.93 7.19
C SER A 126 -16.89 -0.59 7.44
N LEU A 127 -16.66 0.39 8.32
CA LEU A 127 -15.37 0.75 8.87
C LEU A 127 -15.41 0.52 10.39
N ALA A 128 -14.61 -0.42 10.89
CA ALA A 128 -14.49 -0.71 12.30
C ALA A 128 -13.24 -0.06 12.88
N LEU A 129 -13.35 0.51 14.09
CA LEU A 129 -12.28 1.20 14.79
C LEU A 129 -12.04 0.55 16.14
N PHE A 130 -10.76 0.29 16.45
CA PHE A 130 -10.31 -0.36 17.66
C PHE A 130 -9.24 0.48 18.35
N ARG A 131 -9.20 0.48 19.68
CA ARG A 131 -8.06 0.99 20.43
C ARG A 131 -6.94 -0.04 20.45
N ILE A 132 -5.71 0.44 20.34
CA ILE A 132 -4.50 -0.37 20.51
C ILE A 132 -3.96 -0.15 21.90
N ALA A 133 -3.79 -1.23 22.65
CA ALA A 133 -3.14 -1.17 23.97
C ALA A 133 -1.62 -0.98 23.85
N ASP A 134 -0.96 -0.50 24.91
CA ASP A 134 0.51 -0.31 24.96
C ASP A 134 1.27 -1.62 24.67
N THR A 135 0.69 -2.77 25.00
CA THR A 135 1.21 -4.10 24.67
C THR A 135 1.16 -4.42 23.19
N GLY A 136 0.42 -3.66 22.38
CA GLY A 136 0.13 -3.91 20.99
C GLY A 136 -1.12 -4.78 20.75
N ALA A 137 -1.82 -5.16 21.81
CA ALA A 137 -3.06 -5.93 21.69
C ALA A 137 -4.20 -5.05 21.15
N ILE A 138 -5.03 -5.63 20.27
CA ILE A 138 -6.26 -5.00 19.78
C ILE A 138 -7.29 -5.04 20.91
N GLY A 139 -7.74 -3.87 21.36
CA GLY A 139 -8.80 -3.71 22.35
C GLY A 139 -10.19 -4.10 21.82
N PRO A 140 -11.25 -3.86 22.60
CA PRO A 140 -12.62 -3.93 22.08
C PRO A 140 -12.83 -2.96 20.93
N MET A 141 -13.81 -3.25 20.07
CA MET A 141 -14.24 -2.30 19.04
C MET A 141 -14.81 -1.05 19.69
N ASP A 142 -14.25 0.11 19.34
CA ASP A 142 -14.61 1.43 19.89
C ASP A 142 -15.74 2.05 19.09
N SER A 143 -15.74 1.85 17.75
CA SER A 143 -16.75 2.40 16.86
C SER A 143 -16.92 1.53 15.61
N LEU A 144 -18.11 1.57 15.02
CA LEU A 144 -18.44 0.95 13.74
C LEU A 144 -19.26 1.93 12.91
N ILE A 145 -18.70 2.33 11.78
CA ILE A 145 -19.40 3.13 10.77
C ILE A 145 -19.98 2.15 9.74
N ILE A 146 -21.27 2.19 9.54
CA ILE A 146 -21.97 1.33 8.59
C ILE A 146 -22.42 2.21 7.43
N SER A 147 -21.94 1.92 6.23
CA SER A 147 -22.42 2.52 5.01
C SER A 147 -23.78 1.92 4.62
N SER A 148 -24.64 2.77 4.05
CA SER A 148 -25.91 2.36 3.44
C SER A 148 -25.99 2.75 1.97
N ALA A 149 -24.87 3.20 1.41
CA ALA A 149 -24.79 3.74 0.07
C ALA A 149 -24.84 2.66 -1.02
N SER A 150 -25.35 3.04 -2.18
CA SER A 150 -25.26 2.29 -3.42
C SER A 150 -24.94 3.25 -4.56
N GLY A 151 -24.33 2.74 -5.63
CA GLY A 151 -23.92 3.53 -6.79
C GLY A 151 -24.56 3.04 -8.09
N PRO A 152 -24.19 3.67 -9.21
CA PRO A 152 -24.82 3.42 -10.51
C PRO A 152 -24.51 2.04 -11.08
N ASP A 153 -23.37 1.46 -10.76
CA ASP A 153 -23.03 0.10 -11.18
C ASP A 153 -23.63 -0.93 -10.23
N LEU A 154 -24.83 -1.39 -10.52
CA LEU A 154 -25.54 -2.34 -9.65
C LEU A 154 -24.79 -3.65 -9.47
N SER A 155 -23.89 -4.04 -10.39
CA SER A 155 -23.10 -5.27 -10.28
C SER A 155 -21.95 -5.15 -9.27
N ARG A 156 -21.41 -3.94 -9.07
CA ARG A 156 -20.25 -3.68 -8.22
C ARG A 156 -20.54 -2.71 -7.07
N GLN A 157 -21.57 -1.86 -7.22
CA GLN A 157 -21.97 -0.82 -6.26
C GLN A 157 -23.41 -0.99 -5.77
N GLY A 158 -24.08 -2.10 -6.10
CA GLY A 158 -25.47 -2.37 -5.71
C GLY A 158 -25.69 -2.58 -4.21
N GLN A 159 -24.61 -2.75 -3.46
CA GLN A 159 -24.59 -2.81 -1.99
C GLN A 159 -23.40 -2.02 -1.44
N PRO A 160 -23.44 -1.59 -0.17
CA PRO A 160 -22.35 -0.81 0.42
C PRO A 160 -21.02 -1.58 0.44
N HIS A 161 -19.94 -0.87 0.10
CA HIS A 161 -18.56 -1.35 0.22
C HIS A 161 -17.65 -0.25 0.76
N VAL A 162 -16.82 -0.57 1.76
CA VAL A 162 -15.76 0.30 2.27
C VAL A 162 -14.42 -0.37 2.01
N HIS A 163 -13.49 0.33 1.32
CA HIS A 163 -12.28 -0.35 0.86
C HIS A 163 -11.00 0.05 1.59
N CYS A 164 -10.76 1.31 1.85
CA CYS A 164 -9.50 1.82 2.39
C CYS A 164 -9.75 2.91 3.42
N ALA A 165 -8.85 3.08 4.37
CA ALA A 165 -8.85 4.20 5.30
C ALA A 165 -7.43 4.78 5.45
N ALA A 166 -7.31 6.10 5.61
CA ALA A 166 -6.06 6.82 5.77
C ALA A 166 -6.17 7.87 6.88
N PHE A 167 -5.27 7.82 7.86
CA PHE A 167 -5.14 8.89 8.85
C PHE A 167 -4.55 10.13 8.19
N THR A 168 -5.08 11.30 8.53
CA THR A 168 -4.57 12.56 8.01
C THR A 168 -3.21 12.91 8.63
N PRO A 169 -2.35 13.66 7.93
CA PRO A 169 -0.99 13.94 8.41
C PRO A 169 -0.91 14.59 9.79
N GLU A 170 -1.89 15.43 10.12
CA GLU A 170 -1.99 16.09 11.43
C GLU A 170 -2.64 15.21 12.52
N GLY A 171 -3.09 13.99 12.17
CA GLY A 171 -3.67 13.02 13.10
C GLY A 171 -5.01 13.42 13.70
N LYS A 172 -5.78 14.29 13.03
CA LYS A 172 -7.08 14.75 13.54
C LYS A 172 -8.27 14.07 12.89
N HIS A 173 -8.10 13.60 11.66
CA HIS A 173 -9.18 12.98 10.89
C HIS A 173 -8.74 11.63 10.34
N LEU A 174 -9.71 10.80 10.03
CA LEU A 174 -9.57 9.57 9.27
C LEU A 174 -10.44 9.69 8.02
N LEU A 175 -9.80 9.65 6.84
CA LEU A 175 -10.49 9.59 5.56
C LEU A 175 -10.67 8.13 5.15
N PHE A 176 -11.77 7.80 4.48
CA PHE A 176 -11.99 6.45 3.98
C PHE A 176 -12.79 6.43 2.67
N SER A 177 -12.54 5.42 1.85
CA SER A 177 -13.22 5.26 0.57
C SER A 177 -14.56 4.53 0.76
N GLU A 178 -15.65 5.23 0.43
CA GLU A 178 -16.97 4.66 0.23
C GLU A 178 -17.12 4.25 -1.22
N PHE A 179 -16.70 3.03 -1.52
CA PHE A 179 -16.59 2.51 -2.88
C PHE A 179 -17.92 2.56 -3.64
N SER A 180 -19.01 2.22 -2.97
CA SER A 180 -20.33 2.18 -3.60
C SER A 180 -20.99 3.53 -3.73
N ALA A 181 -20.63 4.49 -2.87
CA ALA A 181 -21.16 5.84 -2.91
C ALA A 181 -20.45 6.75 -3.91
N ASP A 182 -19.29 6.31 -4.43
CA ASP A 182 -18.37 7.20 -5.15
C ASP A 182 -17.95 8.42 -4.31
N GLU A 183 -17.66 8.18 -3.01
CA GLU A 183 -17.36 9.23 -2.04
C GLU A 183 -16.11 8.94 -1.21
N ILE A 184 -15.55 10.01 -0.65
CA ILE A 184 -14.58 9.96 0.43
C ILE A 184 -15.27 10.41 1.70
N GLY A 185 -15.46 9.49 2.64
CA GLY A 185 -15.95 9.78 3.99
C GLY A 185 -14.84 10.31 4.89
N ALA A 186 -15.20 11.10 5.89
CA ALA A 186 -14.30 11.60 6.90
C ALA A 186 -14.88 11.43 8.31
N LEU A 187 -14.00 11.17 9.27
CA LEU A 187 -14.30 11.09 10.70
C LEU A 187 -13.34 11.95 11.49
N ASP A 188 -13.85 12.66 12.50
CA ASP A 188 -13.00 13.26 13.53
C ASP A 188 -12.54 12.19 14.51
N ILE A 189 -11.22 12.11 14.76
CA ILE A 189 -10.62 11.09 15.65
C ILE A 189 -9.98 11.67 16.90
N VAL A 190 -10.01 12.98 17.09
CA VAL A 190 -9.50 13.64 18.29
C VAL A 190 -10.48 13.46 19.45
N GLY A 191 -10.05 12.75 20.48
CA GLY A 191 -10.89 12.43 21.64
C GLY A 191 -11.84 11.27 21.37
N ARG A 192 -13.15 11.53 21.27
CA ARG A 192 -14.15 10.54 20.91
C ARG A 192 -14.36 10.58 19.40
N ILE A 193 -14.31 9.43 18.74
CA ILE A 193 -14.62 9.30 17.31
C ILE A 193 -16.04 9.82 17.06
N SER A 194 -16.18 10.80 16.18
CA SER A 194 -17.43 11.52 15.94
C SER A 194 -17.45 12.19 14.56
N ASN A 195 -18.56 12.84 14.24
CA ASN A 195 -18.72 13.72 13.07
C ASN A 195 -18.38 13.07 11.72
N TYR A 196 -19.07 11.96 11.41
CA TYR A 196 -19.03 11.46 10.02
C TYR A 196 -19.62 12.50 9.06
N HIS A 197 -18.89 12.76 7.97
CA HIS A 197 -19.35 13.59 6.85
C HIS A 197 -18.66 13.16 5.54
N THR A 198 -19.26 13.51 4.42
CA THR A 198 -18.63 13.34 3.10
C THR A 198 -17.61 14.45 2.89
N ALA A 199 -16.32 14.08 2.76
CA ALA A 199 -15.24 15.01 2.50
C ALA A 199 -15.13 15.38 1.02
N ALA A 200 -15.45 14.45 0.11
CA ALA A 200 -15.50 14.68 -1.33
C ALA A 200 -16.42 13.67 -2.01
N SER A 201 -17.12 14.11 -3.07
CA SER A 201 -17.82 13.25 -4.02
C SER A 201 -17.00 13.11 -5.30
N LEU A 202 -17.04 11.94 -5.91
CA LEU A 202 -16.35 11.57 -7.14
C LEU A 202 -17.38 11.34 -8.25
N PRO A 203 -16.97 11.29 -9.53
CA PRO A 203 -17.88 10.95 -10.62
C PRO A 203 -18.54 9.59 -10.44
N ASP A 204 -19.77 9.46 -10.93
CA ASP A 204 -20.53 8.21 -10.92
C ASP A 204 -19.75 7.04 -11.53
N GLY A 205 -19.69 5.92 -10.81
CA GLY A 205 -18.97 4.73 -11.24
C GLY A 205 -17.45 4.83 -11.07
N PHE A 206 -16.95 5.76 -10.27
CA PHE A 206 -15.53 5.88 -9.97
C PHE A 206 -15.01 4.67 -9.17
N GLY A 207 -15.74 4.24 -8.14
CA GLY A 207 -15.36 3.13 -7.26
C GLY A 207 -14.06 3.42 -6.50
N PRO A 208 -14.03 4.42 -5.59
CA PRO A 208 -12.79 4.81 -4.88
C PRO A 208 -12.25 3.63 -4.08
N ARG A 209 -10.96 3.33 -4.30
CA ARG A 209 -10.31 2.15 -3.73
C ARG A 209 -9.23 2.53 -2.73
N HIS A 210 -7.99 2.73 -3.14
CA HIS A 210 -6.89 3.12 -2.27
C HIS A 210 -6.71 4.63 -2.22
N LEU A 211 -6.27 5.10 -1.06
CA LEU A 211 -6.11 6.50 -0.68
C LEU A 211 -4.66 6.77 -0.33
N LEU A 212 -4.13 7.92 -0.74
CA LEU A 212 -2.74 8.28 -0.52
C LEU A 212 -2.55 9.77 -0.30
N PHE A 213 -1.83 10.17 0.75
CA PHE A 213 -1.29 11.53 0.88
C PHE A 213 0.08 11.63 0.24
N ASP A 214 0.41 12.79 -0.31
CA ASP A 214 1.79 13.10 -0.69
C ASP A 214 2.68 13.29 0.56
N ASN A 215 4.00 13.32 0.36
CA ASN A 215 4.95 13.48 1.46
C ASN A 215 4.83 14.83 2.18
N SER A 216 4.23 15.84 1.54
CA SER A 216 4.01 17.15 2.15
C SER A 216 2.73 17.20 3.01
N GLY A 217 1.84 16.22 2.84
CA GLY A 217 0.51 16.21 3.43
C GLY A 217 -0.46 17.26 2.89
N LYS A 218 -0.13 17.89 1.74
CA LYS A 218 -0.94 18.94 1.12
C LYS A 218 -1.83 18.45 -0.01
N HIS A 219 -1.49 17.29 -0.57
CA HIS A 219 -2.25 16.71 -1.66
C HIS A 219 -2.69 15.30 -1.28
N PHE A 220 -3.87 14.96 -1.74
CA PHE A 220 -4.51 13.67 -1.48
C PHE A 220 -4.96 13.04 -2.80
N TYR A 221 -4.72 11.75 -2.95
CA TYR A 221 -4.98 11.02 -4.19
C TYR A 221 -5.82 9.78 -3.93
N VAL A 222 -6.71 9.51 -4.87
CA VAL A 222 -7.63 8.37 -4.82
C VAL A 222 -7.58 7.65 -6.16
N ILE A 223 -7.33 6.33 -6.13
CA ILE A 223 -7.50 5.51 -7.33
C ILE A 223 -8.91 4.92 -7.38
N GLY A 224 -9.57 5.07 -8.51
CA GLY A 224 -10.88 4.47 -8.81
C GLY A 224 -10.70 3.07 -9.41
N GLU A 225 -11.18 2.05 -8.73
CA GLU A 225 -11.10 0.67 -9.26
C GLU A 225 -11.93 0.52 -10.53
N LEU A 226 -13.12 1.12 -10.56
CA LEU A 226 -14.08 0.95 -11.66
C LEU A 226 -13.80 1.89 -12.82
N SER A 227 -13.49 3.16 -12.55
CA SER A 227 -13.19 4.15 -13.58
C SER A 227 -11.81 3.98 -14.19
N GLY A 228 -10.83 3.44 -13.43
CA GLY A 228 -9.43 3.41 -13.84
C GLY A 228 -8.76 4.78 -13.82
N ASP A 229 -9.32 5.75 -13.11
CA ASP A 229 -8.79 7.10 -12.98
C ASP A 229 -8.11 7.32 -11.62
N ILE A 230 -7.28 8.36 -11.55
CA ILE A 230 -6.78 8.91 -10.29
C ILE A 230 -7.39 10.29 -10.11
N ALA A 231 -8.09 10.51 -8.99
CA ALA A 231 -8.53 11.82 -8.55
C ALA A 231 -7.52 12.41 -7.57
N ALA A 232 -7.09 13.64 -7.83
CA ALA A 232 -6.20 14.42 -6.98
C ALA A 232 -6.95 15.58 -6.33
N PHE A 233 -6.64 15.89 -5.09
CA PHE A 233 -7.23 16.95 -4.29
C PHE A 233 -6.16 17.77 -3.59
N ASN A 234 -6.39 19.07 -3.42
CA ASN A 234 -5.71 19.83 -2.38
C ASN A 234 -6.33 19.48 -1.03
N TYR A 235 -5.48 19.28 -0.03
CA TYR A 235 -5.88 18.97 1.34
C TYR A 235 -5.51 20.10 2.29
N ASP A 236 -6.46 20.53 3.10
CA ASP A 236 -6.25 21.51 4.17
C ASP A 236 -7.12 21.16 5.39
N ASN A 237 -6.50 20.63 6.44
CA ASN A 237 -7.10 20.39 7.76
C ASN A 237 -8.52 19.77 7.69
N GLY A 238 -8.64 18.60 7.06
CA GLY A 238 -9.89 17.84 6.90
C GLY A 238 -10.71 18.20 5.65
N ARG A 239 -10.30 19.20 4.87
CA ARG A 239 -11.02 19.65 3.66
C ARG A 239 -10.31 19.16 2.40
N LEU A 240 -11.07 18.59 1.48
CA LEU A 240 -10.62 18.20 0.15
C LEU A 240 -11.19 19.20 -0.89
N SER A 241 -10.32 19.74 -1.72
CA SER A 241 -10.70 20.59 -2.86
C SER A 241 -10.22 19.95 -4.15
N PRO A 242 -11.09 19.67 -5.13
CA PRO A 242 -10.71 18.99 -6.36
C PRO A 242 -9.57 19.72 -7.09
N LEU A 243 -8.57 18.95 -7.55
CA LEU A 243 -7.42 19.45 -8.30
C LEU A 243 -7.40 18.88 -9.72
N GLN A 244 -7.49 17.55 -9.88
CA GLN A 244 -7.39 16.89 -11.18
C GLN A 244 -8.07 15.51 -11.13
N ILE A 245 -8.59 15.06 -12.29
CA ILE A 245 -8.86 13.65 -12.57
C ILE A 245 -8.06 13.28 -13.81
N ILE A 246 -7.31 12.18 -13.74
CA ILE A 246 -6.46 11.72 -14.83
C ILE A 246 -6.59 10.21 -15.04
N LYS A 247 -6.64 9.77 -16.29
CA LYS A 247 -6.75 8.35 -16.67
C LYS A 247 -5.47 7.60 -16.34
N ALA A 248 -5.59 6.53 -15.57
CA ALA A 248 -4.51 5.58 -15.32
C ALA A 248 -4.65 4.33 -16.19
N ASP A 249 -5.86 3.80 -16.35
CA ASP A 249 -6.17 2.59 -17.13
C ASP A 249 -6.76 2.91 -18.50
N GLU A 250 -5.96 2.81 -19.54
CA GLU A 250 -6.39 2.99 -20.93
C GLU A 250 -7.22 1.80 -21.47
N ALA A 251 -7.20 0.67 -20.81
CA ALA A 251 -7.90 -0.54 -21.22
C ALA A 251 -9.33 -0.63 -20.68
N ASP A 252 -9.74 0.32 -19.81
CA ASP A 252 -11.02 0.30 -19.11
C ASP A 252 -11.32 -1.05 -18.45
N ALA A 253 -10.28 -1.68 -17.88
CA ALA A 253 -10.35 -3.04 -17.32
C ALA A 253 -11.19 -3.14 -16.06
N ARG A 254 -11.52 -2.00 -15.43
CA ARG A 254 -12.31 -1.90 -14.19
C ARG A 254 -11.66 -2.66 -13.03
N GLY A 255 -10.32 -2.60 -12.97
CA GLY A 255 -9.49 -3.36 -12.06
C GLY A 255 -8.29 -2.58 -11.51
N ALA A 256 -8.31 -1.24 -11.51
CA ALA A 256 -7.25 -0.47 -10.88
C ALA A 256 -7.16 -0.81 -9.39
N ALA A 257 -5.93 -0.88 -8.83
CA ALA A 257 -5.76 -1.49 -7.52
C ALA A 257 -5.08 -0.58 -6.50
N ASP A 258 -3.82 -0.26 -6.67
CA ASP A 258 -3.00 0.38 -5.66
C ASP A 258 -2.26 1.59 -6.21
N ILE A 259 -1.88 2.53 -5.33
CA ILE A 259 -1.11 3.72 -5.68
C ILE A 259 -0.02 3.98 -4.65
N HIS A 260 1.19 4.33 -5.12
CA HIS A 260 2.31 4.71 -4.26
C HIS A 260 3.15 5.80 -4.91
N PHE A 261 3.68 6.69 -4.08
CA PHE A 261 4.73 7.62 -4.51
C PHE A 261 6.11 6.94 -4.54
N SER A 262 7.00 7.50 -5.36
CA SER A 262 8.44 7.31 -5.13
C SER A 262 8.84 7.97 -3.80
N PRO A 263 9.90 7.49 -3.11
CA PRO A 263 10.33 8.05 -1.83
C PRO A 263 10.63 9.56 -1.89
N ASP A 264 11.11 10.05 -3.03
CA ASP A 264 11.38 11.48 -3.28
C ASP A 264 10.15 12.30 -3.69
N GLY A 265 8.97 11.67 -3.80
CA GLY A 265 7.69 12.32 -4.13
C GLY A 265 7.55 12.81 -5.58
N LYS A 266 8.54 12.55 -6.46
CA LYS A 266 8.53 13.07 -7.84
C LYS A 266 7.68 12.27 -8.79
N PHE A 267 7.39 11.01 -8.46
CA PHE A 267 6.62 10.10 -9.29
C PHE A 267 5.54 9.42 -8.47
N LEU A 268 4.40 9.17 -9.11
CA LEU A 268 3.32 8.35 -8.60
C LEU A 268 3.14 7.16 -9.54
N TYR A 269 2.90 6.00 -8.95
CA TYR A 269 2.69 4.73 -9.63
C TYR A 269 1.31 4.20 -9.29
N ALA A 270 0.65 3.54 -10.26
CA ALA A 270 -0.66 2.93 -10.08
C ALA A 270 -0.71 1.54 -10.70
N SER A 271 -1.11 0.52 -9.93
CA SER A 271 -1.24 -0.84 -10.46
C SER A 271 -2.62 -1.07 -11.08
N LEU A 272 -2.63 -1.75 -12.22
CA LEU A 272 -3.80 -2.06 -13.04
C LEU A 272 -3.89 -3.56 -13.29
N ARG A 273 -5.10 -4.12 -13.21
CA ARG A 273 -5.38 -5.56 -13.26
C ARG A 273 -6.43 -5.91 -14.31
N LEU A 274 -6.57 -7.20 -14.61
CA LEU A 274 -7.67 -7.87 -15.32
C LEU A 274 -7.54 -7.90 -16.84
N VAL A 275 -7.16 -6.85 -17.52
CA VAL A 275 -7.02 -6.82 -18.98
C VAL A 275 -5.59 -6.47 -19.39
N ASN A 276 -5.05 -5.42 -18.83
CA ASN A 276 -3.71 -4.95 -19.15
C ASN A 276 -2.92 -4.82 -17.84
N ASP A 277 -2.46 -5.97 -17.32
CA ASP A 277 -1.80 -6.04 -16.04
C ASP A 277 -0.47 -5.28 -16.04
N GLY A 278 -0.32 -4.30 -15.13
CA GLY A 278 0.88 -3.47 -15.11
C GLY A 278 0.81 -2.28 -14.16
N ILE A 279 1.82 -1.42 -14.31
CA ILE A 279 2.00 -0.20 -13.51
C ILE A 279 1.98 1.02 -14.42
N SER A 280 1.00 1.91 -14.27
CA SER A 280 1.01 3.25 -14.86
C SER A 280 1.92 4.17 -14.06
N ILE A 281 2.67 5.03 -14.76
CA ILE A 281 3.72 5.87 -14.20
C ILE A 281 3.40 7.33 -14.48
N PHE A 282 3.43 8.17 -13.44
CA PHE A 282 3.15 9.60 -13.53
C PHE A 282 4.29 10.42 -12.94
N SER A 283 4.61 11.53 -13.55
CA SER A 283 5.37 12.61 -12.89
C SER A 283 4.43 13.48 -12.07
N VAL A 284 4.92 13.98 -10.94
CA VAL A 284 4.17 14.82 -10.02
C VAL A 284 4.73 16.25 -10.09
N ALA A 285 3.89 17.22 -10.41
CA ALA A 285 4.26 18.63 -10.41
C ALA A 285 4.23 19.22 -8.99
N SER A 286 4.84 20.39 -8.79
CA SER A 286 4.90 21.05 -7.48
C SER A 286 3.54 21.49 -6.92
N ASP A 287 2.54 21.60 -7.77
CA ASP A 287 1.15 21.91 -7.41
C ASP A 287 0.31 20.63 -7.16
N GLY A 288 0.92 19.45 -7.20
CA GLY A 288 0.26 18.16 -6.99
C GLY A 288 -0.39 17.56 -8.23
N THR A 289 -0.36 18.24 -9.39
CA THR A 289 -0.90 17.68 -10.63
C THR A 289 -0.03 16.56 -11.18
N LEU A 290 -0.67 15.61 -11.88
CA LEU A 290 -0.05 14.42 -12.46
C LEU A 290 0.03 14.53 -13.97
N THR A 291 1.13 14.01 -14.54
CA THR A 291 1.26 13.78 -15.99
C THR A 291 1.69 12.34 -16.21
N LYS A 292 0.94 11.57 -17.01
CA LYS A 292 1.29 10.19 -17.36
C LYS A 292 2.53 10.18 -18.25
N ILE A 293 3.56 9.44 -17.85
CA ILE A 293 4.86 9.43 -18.51
C ILE A 293 5.28 8.03 -18.98
N GLY A 294 4.57 6.99 -18.55
CA GLY A 294 4.91 5.63 -18.95
C GLY A 294 3.96 4.57 -18.41
N TYR A 295 4.24 3.35 -18.83
CA TYR A 295 3.55 2.13 -18.43
C TYR A 295 4.56 0.97 -18.41
N GLN A 296 4.48 0.10 -17.40
CA GLN A 296 5.28 -1.11 -17.28
C GLN A 296 4.37 -2.32 -17.17
N HIS A 297 4.41 -3.24 -18.14
CA HIS A 297 3.74 -4.53 -18.02
C HIS A 297 4.34 -5.36 -16.88
N THR A 298 3.50 -6.09 -16.19
CA THR A 298 3.88 -6.99 -15.09
C THR A 298 3.31 -8.40 -15.30
N GLY A 299 3.61 -9.30 -14.39
CA GLY A 299 2.88 -10.56 -14.26
C GLY A 299 1.41 -10.32 -13.88
N PRO A 300 0.58 -11.39 -13.92
CA PRO A 300 -0.87 -11.28 -13.82
C PRO A 300 -1.32 -10.86 -12.43
N HIS A 301 -2.33 -10.00 -12.42
CA HIS A 301 -3.04 -9.50 -11.25
C HIS A 301 -2.14 -8.77 -10.23
N PRO A 302 -1.48 -7.67 -10.61
CA PRO A 302 -0.65 -6.85 -9.70
C PRO A 302 -1.53 -6.11 -8.70
N ARG A 303 -1.90 -6.77 -7.58
CA ARG A 303 -2.88 -6.24 -6.62
C ARG A 303 -2.32 -5.14 -5.71
N ASN A 304 -1.03 -5.24 -5.40
CA ASN A 304 -0.29 -4.30 -4.55
C ASN A 304 1.16 -4.24 -5.00
N PHE A 305 1.85 -3.17 -4.70
CA PHE A 305 3.26 -3.01 -5.00
C PHE A 305 3.94 -2.11 -3.97
N LEU A 306 5.26 -2.09 -3.97
CA LEU A 306 6.09 -1.29 -3.07
C LEU A 306 7.17 -0.57 -3.87
N VAL A 307 7.38 0.72 -3.62
CA VAL A 307 8.37 1.55 -4.31
C VAL A 307 9.51 1.90 -3.37
N THR A 308 10.75 1.68 -3.82
CA THR A 308 11.98 2.12 -3.16
C THR A 308 12.73 3.15 -4.01
N ASP A 309 13.91 3.58 -3.57
CA ASP A 309 14.71 4.56 -4.32
C ASP A 309 15.10 4.05 -5.72
N ASP A 310 15.36 2.76 -5.85
CA ASP A 310 15.94 2.12 -7.05
C ASP A 310 15.15 0.92 -7.57
N GLU A 311 14.11 0.47 -6.85
CA GLU A 311 13.34 -0.71 -7.22
C GLU A 311 11.85 -0.57 -6.95
N VAL A 312 11.04 -1.32 -7.71
CA VAL A 312 9.61 -1.54 -7.47
C VAL A 312 9.37 -3.04 -7.37
N PHE A 313 8.71 -3.44 -6.29
CA PHE A 313 8.31 -4.82 -6.01
C PHE A 313 6.82 -4.93 -6.28
N VAL A 314 6.40 -5.89 -7.10
CA VAL A 314 5.01 -6.04 -7.51
C VAL A 314 4.49 -7.41 -7.09
N ALA A 315 3.42 -7.42 -6.30
CA ALA A 315 2.72 -8.64 -5.89
C ALA A 315 1.79 -9.12 -7.01
N CYS A 316 2.29 -10.04 -7.83
CA CYS A 316 1.57 -10.65 -8.94
C CYS A 316 0.85 -11.92 -8.44
N ARG A 317 -0.41 -11.74 -8.02
CA ARG A 317 -1.20 -12.79 -7.34
C ARG A 317 -1.31 -14.09 -8.13
N ASP A 318 -1.57 -14.01 -9.42
CA ASP A 318 -2.01 -15.17 -10.22
C ASP A 318 -0.86 -15.97 -10.83
N ASN A 319 0.39 -15.57 -10.60
CA ASN A 319 1.58 -16.36 -10.91
C ASN A 319 2.45 -16.66 -9.67
N ASP A 320 1.91 -16.49 -8.45
CA ASP A 320 2.57 -16.82 -7.19
C ASP A 320 3.96 -16.18 -7.03
N SER A 321 4.10 -14.91 -7.45
CA SER A 321 5.41 -14.25 -7.41
C SER A 321 5.35 -12.78 -7.00
N VAL A 322 6.40 -12.34 -6.33
CA VAL A 322 6.77 -10.93 -6.22
C VAL A 322 7.81 -10.63 -7.29
N GLU A 323 7.45 -9.80 -8.25
CA GLU A 323 8.33 -9.39 -9.35
C GLU A 323 9.09 -8.11 -8.99
N ILE A 324 10.36 -8.01 -9.40
CA ILE A 324 11.22 -6.89 -9.06
C ILE A 324 11.65 -6.14 -10.31
N TYR A 325 11.34 -4.85 -10.35
CA TYR A 325 11.68 -3.92 -11.42
C TYR A 325 12.72 -2.91 -10.94
N SER A 326 13.71 -2.58 -11.75
CA SER A 326 14.57 -1.43 -11.48
C SER A 326 13.83 -0.13 -11.77
N ARG A 327 14.00 0.86 -10.90
CA ARG A 327 13.43 2.21 -11.04
C ARG A 327 14.53 3.21 -11.37
N ASN A 328 14.36 3.94 -12.45
CA ASN A 328 15.22 5.06 -12.75
C ASN A 328 14.80 6.30 -11.94
N ALA A 329 15.55 6.68 -10.92
CA ALA A 329 15.21 7.78 -10.02
C ALA A 329 15.06 9.15 -10.73
N ARG A 330 15.65 9.34 -11.91
CA ARG A 330 15.57 10.60 -12.68
C ARG A 330 14.33 10.67 -13.57
N THR A 331 13.92 9.55 -14.17
CA THR A 331 12.84 9.50 -15.16
C THR A 331 11.56 8.86 -14.61
N GLY A 332 11.62 8.16 -13.47
CA GLY A 332 10.51 7.37 -12.90
C GLY A 332 10.25 6.05 -13.63
N LEU A 333 10.84 5.83 -14.82
CA LEU A 333 10.56 4.65 -15.64
C LEU A 333 11.09 3.37 -15.01
N LEU A 334 10.38 2.28 -15.25
CA LEU A 334 10.69 0.96 -14.74
C LEU A 334 11.28 0.07 -15.83
N SER A 335 12.08 -0.92 -15.41
CA SER A 335 12.61 -1.96 -16.30
C SER A 335 12.62 -3.30 -15.56
N ASP A 336 12.15 -4.36 -16.21
CA ASP A 336 12.16 -5.69 -15.62
C ASP A 336 13.59 -6.17 -15.36
N THR A 337 13.86 -6.60 -14.13
CA THR A 337 15.17 -7.15 -13.73
C THR A 337 15.28 -8.66 -13.98
N GLY A 338 14.18 -9.33 -14.31
CA GLY A 338 14.08 -10.77 -14.33
C GLY A 338 14.09 -11.44 -12.96
N ARG A 339 14.25 -10.68 -11.84
CA ARG A 339 14.23 -11.23 -10.49
C ARG A 339 12.81 -11.45 -10.00
N ARG A 340 12.59 -12.59 -9.36
CA ARG A 340 11.31 -13.02 -8.83
C ARG A 340 11.50 -13.68 -7.47
N ILE A 341 10.57 -13.46 -6.54
CA ILE A 341 10.49 -14.17 -5.26
C ILE A 341 9.19 -14.99 -5.28
N SER A 342 9.30 -16.31 -5.12
CA SER A 342 8.14 -17.21 -5.13
C SER A 342 7.42 -17.14 -3.79
N VAL A 343 6.14 -16.70 -3.81
CA VAL A 343 5.24 -16.64 -2.65
C VAL A 343 3.82 -16.97 -3.12
N PRO A 344 3.07 -17.84 -2.41
CA PRO A 344 1.71 -18.17 -2.81
C PRO A 344 0.78 -16.95 -2.79
N LYS A 345 0.15 -16.63 -3.90
CA LYS A 345 -0.88 -15.58 -4.06
C LYS A 345 -0.56 -14.27 -3.31
N PRO A 346 0.59 -13.60 -3.59
CA PRO A 346 0.97 -12.39 -2.88
C PRO A 346 0.01 -11.25 -3.25
N VAL A 347 -0.41 -10.47 -2.25
CA VAL A 347 -1.39 -9.38 -2.42
C VAL A 347 -1.10 -8.14 -1.57
N PHE A 348 -0.04 -8.17 -0.74
CA PHE A 348 0.43 -7.05 0.06
C PHE A 348 1.94 -7.12 0.24
N LEU A 349 2.62 -5.97 0.17
CA LEU A 349 4.06 -5.83 0.35
C LEU A 349 4.39 -4.65 1.26
N ALA A 350 5.33 -4.84 2.17
CA ALA A 350 5.93 -3.75 2.94
C ALA A 350 7.35 -4.10 3.35
N PHE A 351 8.26 -3.12 3.37
CA PHE A 351 9.56 -3.26 4.02
C PHE A 351 9.51 -2.81 5.49
N ARG A 352 10.32 -3.48 6.29
CA ARG A 352 10.68 -3.06 7.62
C ARG A 352 12.08 -2.43 7.63
#